data_3b80287593be7a57ec517dba5129b8fc
#
_entry.id   3b80287593be7a57ec517dba5129b8fc
#
_cell.length_a   1.000
_cell.length_b   1.000
_cell.length_c   1.000
_cell.angle_alpha   90.00
_cell.angle_beta   90.00
_cell.angle_gamma   90.00
#
_symmetry.space_group_name_H-M   'P 1'
#
loop_
_entity.id
_entity.type
_entity.pdbx_description
1 polymer ?
#
loop_
_entity_poly.entity_id
_entity_poly.type
_entity_poly.pdbx_seq_one_letter_code
_entity_poly.pdbx_strand_id
1 'polypeptide(L)'
;MRIKLAILLALGVVLSTSAFAQVETNNAGARSAGMANNSLTIRDTWAVFNNPAATCRLQHISAGIYYENRFLLKQTGYGALAFQMPVHKSGNFSVGISHYGYKFYQYTRATIGYSQQLFTNLYMGLNINYLHLSQAEYYGRANGMTFELGLYSQPVKNFSLGVYVFNPVNVSFFEDKDLKMPVTMKLGLSYLFSDALLLAVETGKAINGYTSIFKAGIEYNLRKHFSFRAGISMLPIEYSAGIGYKVAGATFDLAFAYHQILGLSPKISVQYEF
;
A
#
# COMPACT_ATOMS: atom_id res chain seq x y z
N MET A 1 -23.22 -28.23 32.93
CA MET A 1 -22.08 -28.77 32.19
C MET A 1 -22.28 -28.76 30.65
N ARG A 2 -23.43 -29.13 30.12
CA ARG A 2 -23.73 -29.20 28.66
C ARG A 2 -23.71 -27.83 27.93
N ILE A 3 -24.16 -26.75 28.57
CA ILE A 3 -24.19 -25.40 27.96
C ILE A 3 -22.77 -24.81 27.79
N LYS A 4 -21.87 -25.05 28.77
CA LYS A 4 -20.47 -24.58 28.65
C LYS A 4 -19.70 -25.30 27.53
N LEU A 5 -20.00 -26.59 27.28
CA LEU A 5 -19.39 -27.36 26.19
C LEU A 5 -19.92 -26.91 24.82
N ALA A 6 -21.22 -26.53 24.72
CA ALA A 6 -21.80 -26.01 23.50
C ALA A 6 -21.22 -24.62 23.12
N ILE A 7 -20.96 -23.77 24.10
CA ILE A 7 -20.32 -22.46 23.91
C ILE A 7 -18.86 -22.63 23.48
N LEU A 8 -18.12 -23.59 24.05
CA LEU A 8 -16.73 -23.89 23.63
C LEU A 8 -16.67 -24.48 22.21
N LEU A 9 -17.63 -25.34 21.84
CA LEU A 9 -17.74 -25.87 20.47
C LEU A 9 -18.16 -24.79 19.47
N ALA A 10 -19.07 -23.89 19.83
CA ALA A 10 -19.45 -22.75 18.98
C ALA A 10 -18.28 -21.75 18.81
N LEU A 11 -17.46 -21.51 19.84
CA LEU A 11 -16.26 -20.70 19.75
C LEU A 11 -15.18 -21.36 18.87
N GLY A 12 -15.08 -22.70 18.89
CA GLY A 12 -14.12 -23.44 18.06
C GLY A 12 -14.42 -23.42 16.56
N VAL A 13 -15.70 -23.32 16.18
CA VAL A 13 -16.14 -23.26 14.77
C VAL A 13 -15.91 -21.88 14.16
N VAL A 14 -15.85 -20.82 14.97
CA VAL A 14 -15.59 -19.45 14.50
C VAL A 14 -14.10 -19.22 14.19
N LEU A 15 -13.19 -20.11 14.62
CA LEU A 15 -11.74 -19.96 14.44
C LEU A 15 -11.16 -20.74 13.24
N SER A 16 -11.98 -21.44 12.46
CA SER A 16 -11.52 -22.05 11.20
C SER A 16 -11.51 -21.01 10.07
N THR A 17 -10.57 -20.05 10.14
CA THR A 17 -10.27 -19.16 9.02
C THR A 17 -9.41 -19.93 8.02
N SER A 18 -9.98 -20.27 6.88
CA SER A 18 -9.23 -20.78 5.73
C SER A 18 -8.21 -19.70 5.35
N ALA A 19 -6.93 -19.99 5.52
CA ALA A 19 -5.85 -19.12 5.08
C ALA A 19 -5.76 -19.24 3.55
N PHE A 20 -6.45 -18.36 2.82
CA PHE A 20 -6.19 -18.18 1.40
C PHE A 20 -4.92 -17.35 1.26
N ALA A 21 -3.97 -17.84 0.46
CA ALA A 21 -2.81 -17.04 0.04
C ALA A 21 -3.34 -15.89 -0.83
N GLN A 22 -3.52 -14.73 -0.20
CA GLN A 22 -3.94 -13.51 -0.88
C GLN A 22 -2.71 -12.90 -1.53
N VAL A 23 -2.73 -12.70 -2.84
CA VAL A 23 -1.77 -11.82 -3.52
C VAL A 23 -2.08 -10.41 -3.05
N GLU A 24 -1.37 -9.96 -2.00
CA GLU A 24 -1.53 -8.61 -1.48
C GLU A 24 -1.11 -7.58 -2.54
N THR A 25 -1.91 -6.55 -2.70
CA THR A 25 -1.45 -5.32 -3.36
C THR A 25 -0.32 -4.74 -2.51
N ASN A 26 0.91 -4.93 -2.95
CA ASN A 26 2.08 -4.49 -2.21
C ASN A 26 2.16 -2.96 -2.22
N ASN A 27 1.85 -2.34 -1.09
CA ASN A 27 2.11 -0.93 -0.87
C ASN A 27 3.63 -0.69 -0.86
N ALA A 28 4.06 0.48 -1.31
CA ALA A 28 5.46 0.89 -1.23
C ALA A 28 5.61 2.17 -0.41
N GLY A 29 6.83 2.40 0.10
CA GLY A 29 7.21 3.57 0.88
C GLY A 29 7.28 3.31 2.39
N ALA A 30 8.46 3.57 2.98
CA ALA A 30 8.67 3.37 4.41
C ALA A 30 7.91 4.41 5.26
N ARG A 31 7.55 5.57 4.69
CA ARG A 31 6.70 6.56 5.35
C ARG A 31 5.33 5.96 5.71
N SER A 32 4.59 5.45 4.74
CA SER A 32 3.29 4.82 4.98
C SER A 32 3.42 3.55 5.81
N ALA A 33 4.50 2.79 5.60
CA ALA A 33 4.77 1.58 6.36
C ALA A 33 4.95 1.84 7.85
N GLY A 34 5.59 2.95 8.25
CA GLY A 34 5.67 3.38 9.65
C GLY A 34 4.33 3.73 10.28
N MET A 35 3.29 3.93 9.47
CA MET A 35 1.90 4.21 9.87
C MET A 35 0.97 3.02 9.58
N ALA A 36 1.43 1.78 9.71
CA ALA A 36 0.69 0.55 9.41
C ALA A 36 0.17 0.47 7.96
N ASN A 37 0.94 0.97 6.99
CA ASN A 37 0.56 1.07 5.58
C ASN A 37 -0.72 1.91 5.35
N ASN A 38 -0.99 2.93 6.18
CA ASN A 38 -1.95 3.98 5.86
C ASN A 38 -1.35 4.85 4.75
N SER A 39 -1.87 4.76 3.55
CA SER A 39 -1.20 5.27 2.36
C SER A 39 -2.10 6.05 1.40
N LEU A 40 -3.41 5.85 1.44
CA LEU A 40 -4.35 6.36 0.42
C LEU A 40 -4.41 7.88 0.34
N THR A 41 -4.12 8.57 1.44
CA THR A 41 -4.15 10.03 1.52
C THR A 41 -2.76 10.66 1.56
N ILE A 42 -1.70 9.83 1.55
CA ILE A 42 -0.31 10.29 1.57
C ILE A 42 0.11 10.71 0.16
N ARG A 43 0.69 11.90 0.09
CA ARG A 43 1.14 12.53 -1.16
C ARG A 43 2.66 12.51 -1.19
N ASP A 44 3.21 11.47 -1.73
CA ASP A 44 4.64 11.28 -1.94
C ASP A 44 4.90 10.46 -3.20
N THR A 45 6.15 10.21 -3.53
CA THR A 45 6.56 9.45 -4.71
C THR A 45 5.94 8.05 -4.75
N TRP A 46 5.61 7.48 -3.60
CA TRP A 46 5.05 6.13 -3.47
C TRP A 46 3.56 6.04 -3.78
N ALA A 47 2.90 7.18 -3.97
CA ALA A 47 1.48 7.22 -4.33
C ALA A 47 1.18 6.47 -5.64
N VAL A 48 2.16 6.31 -6.56
CA VAL A 48 2.01 5.48 -7.76
C VAL A 48 1.60 4.04 -7.44
N PHE A 49 2.04 3.47 -6.31
CA PHE A 49 1.66 2.13 -5.87
C PHE A 49 0.51 2.11 -4.87
N ASN A 50 0.20 3.24 -4.25
CA ASN A 50 -0.69 3.31 -3.10
C ASN A 50 -2.07 3.89 -3.45
N ASN A 51 -2.09 5.04 -4.14
CA ASN A 51 -3.29 5.69 -4.68
C ASN A 51 -2.90 6.60 -5.85
N PRO A 52 -3.15 6.20 -7.10
CA PRO A 52 -2.73 6.98 -8.25
C PRO A 52 -3.29 8.41 -8.28
N ALA A 53 -4.44 8.68 -7.65
CA ALA A 53 -4.99 10.04 -7.61
C ALA A 53 -4.16 11.00 -6.73
N ALA A 54 -3.49 10.47 -5.70
CA ALA A 54 -2.68 11.30 -4.81
C ALA A 54 -1.41 11.83 -5.49
N THR A 55 -0.96 11.22 -6.61
CA THR A 55 0.17 11.70 -7.41
C THR A 55 -0.09 13.07 -8.02
N CYS A 56 -1.33 13.41 -8.38
CA CYS A 56 -1.70 14.70 -8.98
C CYS A 56 -1.37 15.91 -8.08
N ARG A 57 -1.17 15.69 -6.78
CA ARG A 57 -0.85 16.74 -5.81
C ARG A 57 0.65 17.01 -5.68
N LEU A 58 1.50 16.25 -6.37
CA LEU A 58 2.94 16.50 -6.42
C LEU A 58 3.23 17.63 -7.42
N GLN A 59 4.10 18.54 -7.02
CA GLN A 59 4.43 19.74 -7.79
C GLN A 59 5.82 19.65 -8.44
N HIS A 60 6.61 18.69 -8.04
CA HIS A 60 7.99 18.48 -8.48
C HIS A 60 8.16 17.10 -9.09
N ILE A 61 9.08 16.98 -10.04
CA ILE A 61 9.53 15.69 -10.51
C ILE A 61 10.11 14.96 -9.32
N SER A 62 9.77 13.70 -9.14
CA SER A 62 10.28 12.92 -8.02
C SER A 62 10.60 11.48 -8.44
N ALA A 63 11.62 10.93 -7.81
CA ALA A 63 12.02 9.54 -7.97
C ALA A 63 12.31 8.91 -6.60
N GLY A 64 12.14 7.61 -6.47
CA GLY A 64 12.39 6.91 -5.23
C GLY A 64 12.73 5.45 -5.39
N ILE A 65 13.45 4.93 -4.40
CA ILE A 65 13.78 3.52 -4.22
C ILE A 65 13.30 3.05 -2.86
N TYR A 66 12.69 1.88 -2.82
CA TYR A 66 12.15 1.24 -1.64
C TYR A 66 12.61 -0.21 -1.55
N TYR A 67 12.89 -0.65 -0.34
CA TYR A 67 13.16 -2.05 -0.05
C TYR A 67 12.54 -2.46 1.29
N GLU A 68 11.99 -3.66 1.32
CA GLU A 68 11.40 -4.31 2.48
C GLU A 68 11.90 -5.75 2.56
N ASN A 69 12.30 -6.18 3.74
CA ASN A 69 12.54 -7.59 4.03
C ASN A 69 11.46 -8.08 5.00
N ARG A 70 10.49 -8.82 4.50
CA ARG A 70 9.37 -9.31 5.32
C ARG A 70 9.85 -10.42 6.24
N PHE A 71 9.57 -10.25 7.53
CA PHE A 71 9.84 -11.23 8.57
C PHE A 71 11.31 -11.66 8.67
N LEU A 72 12.24 -10.83 8.20
CA LEU A 72 13.68 -11.13 8.13
C LEU A 72 14.02 -12.41 7.34
N LEU A 73 13.13 -12.85 6.45
CA LEU A 73 13.33 -14.01 5.58
C LEU A 73 13.94 -13.58 4.25
N LYS A 74 15.03 -14.25 3.82
CA LYS A 74 15.70 -13.94 2.55
C LYS A 74 14.78 -14.09 1.32
N GLN A 75 13.77 -14.95 1.43
CA GLN A 75 12.84 -15.30 0.35
C GLN A 75 11.72 -14.27 0.16
N THR A 76 11.54 -13.35 1.09
CA THR A 76 10.40 -12.43 1.13
C THR A 76 10.81 -10.97 0.88
N GLY A 77 11.91 -10.78 0.17
CA GLY A 77 12.38 -9.45 -0.24
C GLY A 77 11.39 -8.79 -1.21
N TYR A 78 11.08 -7.51 -0.97
CA TYR A 78 10.28 -6.68 -1.86
C TYR A 78 11.01 -5.37 -2.15
N GLY A 79 11.23 -5.08 -3.43
CA GLY A 79 11.85 -3.85 -3.90
C GLY A 79 10.92 -3.09 -4.83
N ALA A 80 10.99 -1.75 -4.81
CA ALA A 80 10.24 -0.91 -5.73
C ALA A 80 11.03 0.33 -6.15
N LEU A 81 10.81 0.74 -7.39
CA LEU A 81 11.26 2.01 -7.96
C LEU A 81 10.03 2.79 -8.40
N ALA A 82 10.01 4.08 -8.12
CA ALA A 82 8.93 4.99 -8.50
C ALA A 82 9.50 6.25 -9.14
N PHE A 83 8.83 6.74 -10.16
CA PHE A 83 9.10 8.01 -10.81
C PHE A 83 7.80 8.74 -11.08
N GLN A 84 7.78 10.05 -10.86
CA GLN A 84 6.62 10.89 -11.10
C GLN A 84 7.03 12.21 -11.74
N MET A 85 6.22 12.65 -12.69
CA MET A 85 6.44 13.86 -13.47
C MET A 85 5.14 14.65 -13.57
N PRO A 86 5.00 15.78 -12.85
CA PRO A 86 3.87 16.67 -13.02
C PRO A 86 3.91 17.30 -14.42
N VAL A 87 2.74 17.31 -15.08
CA VAL A 87 2.55 17.95 -16.38
C VAL A 87 1.73 19.21 -16.16
N HIS A 88 2.30 20.34 -16.53
CA HIS A 88 1.76 21.68 -16.29
C HIS A 88 0.23 21.77 -16.52
N LYS A 89 -0.51 22.09 -15.46
CA LYS A 89 -2.00 22.22 -15.40
C LYS A 89 -2.83 20.99 -15.81
N SER A 90 -2.21 19.93 -16.30
CA SER A 90 -2.96 18.80 -16.90
C SER A 90 -3.01 17.57 -16.00
N GLY A 91 -2.09 17.41 -15.06
CA GLY A 91 -2.06 16.24 -14.19
C GLY A 91 -0.64 15.78 -13.87
N ASN A 92 -0.48 14.49 -13.57
CA ASN A 92 0.80 13.87 -13.25
C ASN A 92 0.92 12.53 -13.96
N PHE A 93 2.05 12.30 -14.66
CA PHE A 93 2.44 10.98 -15.13
C PHE A 93 3.29 10.27 -14.09
N SER A 94 3.07 8.98 -13.93
CA SER A 94 3.83 8.16 -12.99
C SER A 94 4.22 6.83 -13.61
N VAL A 95 5.40 6.34 -13.23
CA VAL A 95 5.91 5.02 -13.61
C VAL A 95 6.42 4.34 -12.35
N GLY A 96 6.16 3.06 -12.23
CA GLY A 96 6.64 2.25 -11.12
C GLY A 96 7.01 0.85 -11.57
N ILE A 97 8.03 0.28 -10.96
CA ILE A 97 8.35 -1.14 -11.06
C ILE A 97 8.56 -1.69 -9.66
N SER A 98 8.01 -2.85 -9.39
CA SER A 98 8.21 -3.55 -8.13
C SER A 98 8.45 -5.03 -8.36
N HIS A 99 9.26 -5.61 -7.48
CA HIS A 99 9.62 -7.02 -7.52
C HIS A 99 9.55 -7.62 -6.12
N TYR A 100 8.91 -8.77 -6.02
CA TYR A 100 8.78 -9.53 -4.78
C TYR A 100 9.22 -10.97 -5.01
N GLY A 101 9.93 -11.53 -4.03
CA GLY A 101 10.17 -12.95 -3.95
C GLY A 101 11.63 -13.36 -4.15
N TYR A 102 11.84 -14.60 -4.58
CA TYR A 102 13.13 -15.27 -4.71
C TYR A 102 13.13 -16.25 -5.89
N LYS A 103 14.24 -16.98 -6.11
CA LYS A 103 14.46 -17.84 -7.28
C LYS A 103 13.27 -18.75 -7.68
N PHE A 104 12.50 -19.24 -6.71
CA PHE A 104 11.39 -20.18 -6.97
C PHE A 104 10.00 -19.55 -6.99
N TYR A 105 9.87 -18.28 -6.56
CA TYR A 105 8.63 -17.53 -6.63
C TYR A 105 8.96 -16.06 -6.83
N GLN A 106 8.61 -15.52 -7.97
CA GLN A 106 8.86 -14.12 -8.32
C GLN A 106 7.58 -13.49 -8.83
N TYR A 107 7.28 -12.32 -8.29
CA TYR A 107 6.19 -11.48 -8.74
C TYR A 107 6.72 -10.09 -9.07
N THR A 108 6.59 -9.72 -10.33
CA THR A 108 7.02 -8.40 -10.82
C THR A 108 5.80 -7.64 -11.33
N ARG A 109 5.71 -6.38 -10.96
CA ARG A 109 4.68 -5.46 -11.41
C ARG A 109 5.34 -4.23 -12.03
N ALA A 110 5.00 -3.92 -13.28
CA ALA A 110 5.32 -2.67 -13.93
C ALA A 110 4.04 -1.85 -14.07
N THR A 111 4.10 -0.58 -13.67
CA THR A 111 2.95 0.32 -13.58
C THR A 111 3.22 1.57 -14.39
N ILE A 112 2.24 1.99 -15.19
CA ILE A 112 2.19 3.31 -15.82
C ILE A 112 0.89 3.96 -15.35
N GLY A 113 0.99 5.20 -14.85
CA GLY A 113 -0.15 5.90 -14.28
C GLY A 113 -0.30 7.32 -14.81
N TYR A 114 -1.52 7.79 -14.78
CA TYR A 114 -1.89 9.18 -15.03
C TYR A 114 -2.93 9.62 -14.01
N SER A 115 -2.76 10.82 -13.49
CA SER A 115 -3.72 11.43 -12.58
C SER A 115 -4.03 12.86 -12.99
N GLN A 116 -5.26 13.27 -12.73
CA GLN A 116 -5.77 14.59 -13.11
C GLN A 116 -6.70 15.16 -12.05
N GLN A 117 -6.69 16.46 -11.93
CA GLN A 117 -7.68 17.20 -11.16
C GLN A 117 -9.00 17.28 -11.94
N LEU A 118 -10.08 16.74 -11.37
CA LEU A 118 -11.43 16.82 -11.99
C LEU A 118 -12.18 18.08 -11.55
N PHE A 119 -12.11 18.39 -10.25
CA PHE A 119 -12.73 19.58 -9.66
C PHE A 119 -11.75 20.19 -8.65
N THR A 120 -12.07 21.36 -8.13
CA THR A 120 -11.18 22.14 -7.24
C THR A 120 -10.54 21.31 -6.12
N ASN A 121 -11.28 20.35 -5.57
CA ASN A 121 -10.83 19.53 -4.43
C ASN A 121 -10.92 18.02 -4.69
N LEU A 122 -11.11 17.60 -5.95
CA LEU A 122 -11.25 16.19 -6.33
C LEU A 122 -10.28 15.83 -7.44
N TYR A 123 -9.53 14.77 -7.23
CA TYR A 123 -8.51 14.23 -8.12
C TYR A 123 -8.82 12.77 -8.42
N MET A 124 -8.58 12.36 -9.65
CA MET A 124 -8.70 10.97 -10.09
C MET A 124 -7.38 10.50 -10.67
N GLY A 125 -7.07 9.24 -10.48
CA GLY A 125 -5.90 8.59 -11.07
C GLY A 125 -6.24 7.21 -11.58
N LEU A 126 -5.56 6.83 -12.65
CA LEU A 126 -5.63 5.52 -13.29
C LEU A 126 -4.22 4.96 -13.43
N ASN A 127 -4.04 3.71 -13.06
CA ASN A 127 -2.85 2.93 -13.37
C ASN A 127 -3.20 1.77 -14.29
N ILE A 128 -2.31 1.47 -15.22
CA ILE A 128 -2.26 0.23 -15.98
C ILE A 128 -1.05 -0.56 -15.46
N ASN A 129 -1.27 -1.79 -15.07
CA ASN A 129 -0.23 -2.67 -14.54
C ASN A 129 -0.01 -3.85 -15.44
N TYR A 130 1.23 -4.11 -15.80
CA TYR A 130 1.69 -5.38 -16.32
C TYR A 130 2.23 -6.20 -15.16
N LEU A 131 1.76 -7.42 -15.04
CA LEU A 131 2.05 -8.34 -13.95
C LEU A 131 2.73 -9.58 -14.53
N HIS A 132 3.85 -9.96 -13.95
CA HIS A 132 4.59 -11.16 -14.30
C HIS A 132 4.79 -12.01 -13.05
N LEU A 133 4.22 -13.22 -13.05
CA LEU A 133 4.38 -14.24 -12.03
C LEU A 133 5.24 -15.37 -12.60
N SER A 134 6.32 -15.73 -11.91
CA SER A 134 7.15 -16.88 -12.22
C SER A 134 7.24 -17.79 -11.01
N GLN A 135 6.86 -19.04 -11.19
CA GLN A 135 6.90 -20.08 -10.16
C GLN A 135 7.76 -21.23 -10.66
N ALA A 136 8.52 -21.88 -9.74
CA ALA A 136 9.43 -22.94 -10.13
C ALA A 136 8.75 -24.18 -10.68
N GLU A 137 9.42 -24.76 -11.64
CA GLU A 137 9.30 -26.11 -12.23
C GLU A 137 7.91 -26.57 -12.71
N TYR A 138 6.91 -26.70 -11.84
CA TYR A 138 5.60 -27.26 -12.20
C TYR A 138 4.51 -26.22 -12.49
N TYR A 139 4.65 -25.03 -11.91
CA TYR A 139 3.59 -24.00 -11.96
C TYR A 139 3.78 -22.98 -13.09
N GLY A 140 4.96 -22.95 -13.71
CA GLY A 140 5.24 -22.17 -14.91
C GLY A 140 5.29 -20.65 -14.69
N ARG A 141 5.00 -19.91 -15.76
CA ARG A 141 4.98 -18.45 -15.78
C ARG A 141 3.61 -17.96 -16.24
N ALA A 142 3.15 -16.89 -15.63
CA ALA A 142 1.91 -16.24 -16.01
C ALA A 142 2.11 -14.74 -16.15
N ASN A 143 1.41 -14.15 -17.11
CA ASN A 143 1.37 -12.72 -17.33
C ASN A 143 -0.07 -12.24 -17.24
N GLY A 144 -0.26 -11.02 -16.76
CA GLY A 144 -1.57 -10.41 -16.67
C GLY A 144 -1.48 -8.91 -16.81
N MET A 145 -2.58 -8.30 -17.22
CA MET A 145 -2.73 -6.85 -17.20
C MET A 145 -3.91 -6.50 -16.33
N THR A 146 -3.74 -5.52 -15.45
CA THR A 146 -4.84 -5.05 -14.60
C THR A 146 -4.83 -3.52 -14.50
N PHE A 147 -5.92 -3.00 -13.98
CA PHE A 147 -6.12 -1.56 -13.78
C PHE A 147 -6.26 -1.25 -12.30
N GLU A 148 -5.93 -0.01 -11.96
CA GLU A 148 -6.21 0.57 -10.65
C GLU A 148 -6.88 1.92 -10.84
N LEU A 149 -7.87 2.16 -10.03
CA LEU A 149 -8.57 3.44 -9.97
C LEU A 149 -8.35 4.05 -8.58
N GLY A 150 -7.98 5.32 -8.56
CA GLY A 150 -7.85 6.11 -7.35
C GLY A 150 -8.73 7.35 -7.41
N LEU A 151 -9.27 7.73 -6.26
CA LEU A 151 -9.83 9.04 -6.01
C LEU A 151 -9.13 9.64 -4.78
N TYR A 152 -8.85 10.92 -4.85
CA TYR A 152 -8.33 11.69 -3.73
C TYR A 152 -9.12 13.00 -3.65
N SER A 153 -9.56 13.37 -2.46
CA SER A 153 -10.27 14.62 -2.23
C SER A 153 -9.77 15.32 -0.97
N GLN A 154 -9.77 16.64 -1.01
CA GLN A 154 -9.51 17.49 0.16
C GLN A 154 -10.67 18.50 0.28
N PRO A 155 -11.86 18.05 0.76
CA PRO A 155 -13.06 18.88 0.77
C PRO A 155 -12.95 20.12 1.65
N VAL A 156 -12.19 20.02 2.75
CA VAL A 156 -11.86 21.15 3.63
C VAL A 156 -10.38 21.13 3.97
N LYS A 157 -9.86 22.26 4.41
CA LYS A 157 -8.48 22.39 4.85
C LYS A 157 -8.17 21.32 5.89
N ASN A 158 -7.00 20.68 5.76
CA ASN A 158 -6.47 19.66 6.68
C ASN A 158 -7.19 18.30 6.68
N PHE A 159 -8.31 18.12 5.98
CA PHE A 159 -9.00 16.85 5.90
C PHE A 159 -8.89 16.25 4.50
N SER A 160 -8.40 15.03 4.39
CA SER A 160 -8.24 14.33 3.12
C SER A 160 -8.97 13.00 3.12
N LEU A 161 -9.50 12.65 1.95
CA LEU A 161 -10.21 11.41 1.66
C LEU A 161 -9.50 10.70 0.51
N GLY A 162 -9.35 9.38 0.62
CA GLY A 162 -8.82 8.54 -0.44
C GLY A 162 -9.69 7.32 -0.67
N VAL A 163 -9.96 7.01 -1.93
CA VAL A 163 -10.62 5.76 -2.36
C VAL A 163 -9.71 5.09 -3.38
N TYR A 164 -9.61 3.79 -3.31
CA TYR A 164 -8.78 3.02 -4.22
C TYR A 164 -9.42 1.67 -4.53
N VAL A 165 -9.34 1.29 -5.81
CA VAL A 165 -9.80 -0.01 -6.30
C VAL A 165 -8.70 -0.62 -7.15
N PHE A 166 -8.28 -1.83 -6.77
CA PHE A 166 -7.36 -2.65 -7.54
C PHE A 166 -8.13 -3.73 -8.29
N ASN A 167 -7.76 -3.97 -9.54
CA ASN A 167 -8.30 -5.02 -10.42
C ASN A 167 -9.84 -4.98 -10.58
N PRO A 168 -10.47 -3.83 -10.88
CA PRO A 168 -11.93 -3.73 -11.00
C PRO A 168 -12.52 -4.64 -12.08
N VAL A 169 -11.73 -5.08 -13.05
CA VAL A 169 -12.15 -5.96 -14.15
C VAL A 169 -11.99 -7.45 -13.83
N ASN A 170 -11.51 -7.79 -12.61
CA ASN A 170 -11.38 -9.15 -12.10
C ASN A 170 -10.57 -10.09 -13.03
N VAL A 171 -9.40 -9.62 -13.45
CA VAL A 171 -8.47 -10.37 -14.32
C VAL A 171 -7.93 -11.60 -13.60
N SER A 172 -7.77 -12.71 -14.32
CA SER A 172 -7.10 -13.93 -13.86
C SER A 172 -5.71 -14.05 -14.45
N PHE A 173 -4.75 -14.63 -13.72
CA PHE A 173 -3.39 -14.90 -14.22
C PHE A 173 -3.33 -16.12 -15.15
N PHE A 174 -4.14 -17.12 -14.87
CA PHE A 174 -4.20 -18.35 -15.65
C PHE A 174 -5.59 -18.52 -16.25
N GLU A 175 -5.67 -19.19 -17.39
CA GLU A 175 -6.93 -19.63 -17.99
C GLU A 175 -7.69 -20.60 -17.06
N ASP A 176 -6.98 -21.33 -16.21
CA ASP A 176 -7.54 -22.07 -15.09
C ASP A 176 -8.15 -21.11 -14.05
N LYS A 177 -9.46 -21.23 -13.88
CA LYS A 177 -10.33 -20.29 -13.14
C LYS A 177 -10.01 -20.14 -11.65
N ASP A 178 -9.08 -20.93 -11.12
CA ASP A 178 -8.83 -20.99 -9.67
C ASP A 178 -7.84 -19.95 -9.14
N LEU A 179 -7.00 -19.33 -9.99
CA LEU A 179 -6.04 -18.31 -9.58
C LEU A 179 -6.47 -16.90 -10.01
N LYS A 180 -7.60 -16.44 -9.48
CA LYS A 180 -8.10 -15.07 -9.72
C LYS A 180 -7.35 -14.07 -8.85
N MET A 181 -6.98 -12.94 -9.46
CA MET A 181 -6.51 -11.81 -8.68
C MET A 181 -7.68 -11.19 -7.92
N PRO A 182 -7.52 -10.93 -6.61
CA PRO A 182 -8.60 -10.33 -5.84
C PRO A 182 -8.88 -8.91 -6.32
N VAL A 183 -10.16 -8.57 -6.39
CA VAL A 183 -10.58 -7.17 -6.48
C VAL A 183 -10.49 -6.58 -5.07
N THR A 184 -9.63 -5.59 -4.87
CA THR A 184 -9.43 -4.97 -3.56
C THR A 184 -9.95 -3.55 -3.58
N MET A 185 -10.78 -3.21 -2.60
CA MET A 185 -11.29 -1.85 -2.37
C MET A 185 -10.72 -1.33 -1.06
N LYS A 186 -10.29 -0.06 -1.06
CA LYS A 186 -9.76 0.62 0.13
C LYS A 186 -10.38 2.01 0.26
N LEU A 187 -10.62 2.42 1.49
CA LEU A 187 -11.07 3.75 1.87
C LEU A 187 -10.14 4.30 2.96
N GLY A 188 -9.66 5.52 2.80
CA GLY A 188 -8.76 6.17 3.73
C GLY A 188 -9.19 7.60 4.04
N LEU A 189 -8.93 7.99 5.27
CA LEU A 189 -9.16 9.33 5.80
C LEU A 189 -7.88 9.82 6.46
N SER A 190 -7.58 11.10 6.35
CA SER A 190 -6.56 11.71 7.18
C SER A 190 -6.93 13.14 7.60
N TYR A 191 -6.45 13.49 8.77
CA TYR A 191 -6.63 14.82 9.32
C TYR A 191 -5.30 15.38 9.87
N LEU A 192 -4.96 16.57 9.42
CA LEU A 192 -3.79 17.31 9.87
C LEU A 192 -4.21 18.24 11.01
N PHE A 193 -3.99 17.83 12.25
CA PHE A 193 -4.37 18.61 13.45
C PHE A 193 -3.57 19.89 13.58
N SER A 194 -2.31 19.84 13.18
CA SER A 194 -1.39 20.98 13.10
C SER A 194 -0.40 20.70 11.98
N ASP A 195 0.43 21.67 11.62
CA ASP A 195 1.50 21.45 10.63
C ASP A 195 2.48 20.32 11.03
N ALA A 196 2.45 19.91 12.30
CA ALA A 196 3.31 18.87 12.84
C ALA A 196 2.61 17.50 13.00
N LEU A 197 1.27 17.44 13.15
CA LEU A 197 0.58 16.22 13.59
C LEU A 197 -0.47 15.77 12.57
N LEU A 198 -0.22 14.64 11.93
CA LEU A 198 -1.14 13.95 11.02
C LEU A 198 -1.67 12.67 11.67
N LEU A 199 -2.98 12.47 11.61
CA LEU A 199 -3.65 11.21 11.89
C LEU A 199 -4.22 10.64 10.59
N ALA A 200 -4.03 9.35 10.34
CA ALA A 200 -4.58 8.64 9.19
C ALA A 200 -5.27 7.35 9.63
N VAL A 201 -6.40 7.05 9.03
CA VAL A 201 -7.12 5.78 9.19
C VAL A 201 -7.49 5.23 7.82
N GLU A 202 -7.39 3.92 7.67
CA GLU A 202 -7.67 3.24 6.42
C GLU A 202 -8.38 1.92 6.69
N THR A 203 -9.34 1.59 5.84
CA THR A 203 -9.94 0.26 5.78
C THR A 203 -9.87 -0.27 4.37
N GLY A 204 -9.70 -1.59 4.24
CA GLY A 204 -9.66 -2.26 2.96
C GLY A 204 -10.27 -3.64 3.04
N LYS A 205 -10.85 -4.07 1.91
CA LYS A 205 -11.45 -5.40 1.76
C LYS A 205 -11.19 -5.93 0.36
N ALA A 206 -10.81 -7.20 0.25
CA ALA A 206 -10.90 -7.95 -0.99
C ALA A 206 -12.33 -8.48 -1.18
N ILE A 207 -12.92 -8.35 -2.38
CA ILE A 207 -14.33 -8.71 -2.63
C ILE A 207 -14.58 -10.19 -2.34
N ASN A 208 -13.60 -11.05 -2.63
CA ASN A 208 -13.67 -12.48 -2.32
C ASN A 208 -13.01 -12.83 -0.97
N GLY A 209 -12.63 -11.82 -0.17
CA GLY A 209 -12.01 -11.97 1.14
C GLY A 209 -13.03 -11.79 2.26
N TYR A 210 -12.88 -12.58 3.30
CA TYR A 210 -13.86 -12.61 4.40
C TYR A 210 -13.71 -11.43 5.38
N THR A 211 -12.55 -10.79 5.45
CA THR A 211 -12.26 -9.85 6.54
C THR A 211 -11.82 -8.50 6.02
N SER A 212 -12.40 -7.44 6.57
CA SER A 212 -11.93 -6.07 6.38
C SER A 212 -10.74 -5.81 7.30
N ILE A 213 -9.70 -5.18 6.77
CA ILE A 213 -8.52 -4.75 7.53
C ILE A 213 -8.75 -3.30 7.93
N PHE A 214 -8.55 -2.99 9.21
CA PHE A 214 -8.58 -1.62 9.73
C PHE A 214 -7.17 -1.21 10.16
N LYS A 215 -6.80 0.00 9.83
CA LYS A 215 -5.48 0.56 10.11
C LYS A 215 -5.62 1.96 10.68
N ALA A 216 -4.77 2.29 11.65
CA ALA A 216 -4.62 3.64 12.16
C ALA A 216 -3.14 3.99 12.25
N GLY A 217 -2.79 5.22 11.90
CA GLY A 217 -1.43 5.71 11.92
C GLY A 217 -1.34 7.18 12.30
N ILE A 218 -0.22 7.53 12.90
CA ILE A 218 0.10 8.88 13.32
C ILE A 218 1.49 9.26 12.81
N GLU A 219 1.65 10.49 12.33
CA GLU A 219 2.93 11.07 11.96
C GLU A 219 3.10 12.39 12.70
N TYR A 220 4.25 12.55 13.37
CA TYR A 220 4.65 13.77 14.01
C TYR A 220 5.91 14.33 13.37
N ASN A 221 5.82 15.53 12.79
CA ASN A 221 6.91 16.22 12.11
C ASN A 221 7.59 17.20 13.06
N LEU A 222 8.85 16.93 13.39
CA LEU A 222 9.68 17.78 14.24
C LEU A 222 10.56 18.70 13.39
N ARG A 223 10.35 20.02 13.51
CA ARG A 223 11.21 21.08 12.92
C ARG A 223 11.51 20.92 11.42
N LYS A 224 10.53 20.46 10.62
CA LYS A 224 10.61 20.29 9.16
C LYS A 224 11.62 19.24 8.65
N HIS A 225 12.45 18.67 9.49
CA HIS A 225 13.50 17.73 9.09
C HIS A 225 13.21 16.29 9.54
N PHE A 226 12.77 16.11 10.76
CA PHE A 226 12.53 14.79 11.33
C PHE A 226 11.05 14.49 11.41
N SER A 227 10.70 13.26 11.11
CA SER A 227 9.34 12.72 11.24
C SER A 227 9.39 11.45 12.08
N PHE A 228 8.48 11.33 13.04
CA PHE A 228 8.26 10.13 13.83
C PHE A 228 6.89 9.55 13.51
N ARG A 229 6.79 8.26 13.38
CA ARG A 229 5.58 7.58 12.95
C ARG A 229 5.30 6.37 13.83
N ALA A 230 4.03 6.13 14.07
CA ALA A 230 3.54 4.91 14.70
C ALA A 230 2.23 4.50 14.05
N GLY A 231 1.96 3.21 14.05
CA GLY A 231 0.73 2.69 13.47
C GLY A 231 0.35 1.32 14.01
N ILE A 232 -0.91 1.00 13.84
CA ILE A 232 -1.49 -0.29 14.18
C ILE A 232 -2.40 -0.75 13.04
N SER A 233 -2.31 -2.02 12.69
CA SER A 233 -3.25 -2.71 11.81
C SER A 233 -3.96 -3.79 12.61
N MET A 234 -5.24 -4.01 12.30
CA MET A 234 -6.03 -5.10 12.88
C MET A 234 -6.30 -6.15 11.79
N LEU A 235 -6.24 -7.42 12.18
CA LEU A 235 -6.56 -8.57 11.33
C LEU A 235 -5.65 -8.73 10.08
N PRO A 236 -4.38 -9.12 10.27
CA PRO A 236 -3.74 -9.48 11.54
C PRO A 236 -3.30 -8.25 12.35
N ILE A 237 -3.09 -8.44 13.65
CA ILE A 237 -2.54 -7.37 14.48
C ILE A 237 -1.06 -7.19 14.13
N GLU A 238 -0.74 -6.00 13.65
CA GLU A 238 0.61 -5.57 13.33
C GLU A 238 0.86 -4.18 13.91
N TYR A 239 1.97 -4.01 14.60
CA TYR A 239 2.44 -2.73 15.10
C TYR A 239 3.53 -2.20 14.19
N SER A 240 3.54 -0.90 13.93
CA SER A 240 4.58 -0.27 13.14
C SER A 240 5.13 0.97 13.82
N ALA A 241 6.40 1.24 13.55
CA ALA A 241 7.07 2.47 13.92
C ALA A 241 7.98 2.91 12.77
N GLY A 242 8.24 4.21 12.67
CA GLY A 242 9.11 4.74 11.62
C GLY A 242 9.72 6.08 11.98
N ILE A 243 10.82 6.36 11.32
CA ILE A 243 11.49 7.66 11.36
C ILE A 243 11.74 8.14 9.93
N GLY A 244 11.68 9.45 9.73
CA GLY A 244 12.00 10.09 8.46
C GLY A 244 12.93 11.27 8.67
N TYR A 245 13.80 11.50 7.69
CA TYR A 245 14.67 12.65 7.65
C TYR A 245 14.64 13.30 6.27
N LYS A 246 14.28 14.61 6.22
CA LYS A 246 14.20 15.37 4.97
C LYS A 246 15.30 16.42 4.94
N VAL A 247 16.09 16.41 3.86
CA VAL A 247 17.18 17.37 3.62
C VAL A 247 17.37 17.61 2.12
N ALA A 248 17.44 18.88 1.72
CA ALA A 248 17.81 19.30 0.36
C ALA A 248 17.06 18.53 -0.77
N GLY A 249 15.74 18.34 -0.63
CA GLY A 249 14.93 17.61 -1.61
C GLY A 249 14.94 16.09 -1.43
N ALA A 250 15.91 15.54 -0.71
CA ALA A 250 15.93 14.10 -0.37
C ALA A 250 15.14 13.81 0.90
N THR A 251 14.40 12.73 0.91
CA THR A 251 13.72 12.18 2.09
C THR A 251 14.15 10.73 2.29
N PHE A 252 14.66 10.45 3.47
CA PHE A 252 15.08 9.12 3.92
C PHE A 252 14.09 8.65 4.97
N ASP A 253 13.49 7.51 4.75
CA ASP A 253 12.54 6.91 5.69
C ASP A 253 12.98 5.50 6.06
N LEU A 254 12.89 5.18 7.35
CA LEU A 254 13.10 3.86 7.92
C LEU A 254 11.86 3.49 8.71
N ALA A 255 11.36 2.28 8.52
CA ALA A 255 10.23 1.76 9.27
C ALA A 255 10.43 0.30 9.67
N PHE A 256 9.75 -0.08 10.72
CA PHE A 256 9.68 -1.45 11.22
C PHE A 256 8.22 -1.81 11.44
N ALA A 257 7.81 -2.96 10.94
CA ALA A 257 6.52 -3.55 11.23
C ALA A 257 6.73 -4.86 12.00
N TYR A 258 5.96 -5.06 13.04
CA TYR A 258 6.02 -6.26 13.89
C TYR A 258 4.69 -7.00 13.86
N HIS A 259 4.72 -8.17 13.24
CA HIS A 259 3.60 -9.10 13.22
C HIS A 259 3.71 -10.06 14.40
N GLN A 260 2.65 -10.27 15.17
CA GLN A 260 2.68 -11.05 16.42
C GLN A 260 3.21 -12.49 16.25
N ILE A 261 2.96 -13.11 15.08
CA ILE A 261 3.35 -14.50 14.81
C ILE A 261 4.61 -14.56 13.94
N LEU A 262 4.70 -13.72 12.91
CA LEU A 262 5.73 -13.82 11.88
C LEU A 262 6.98 -12.98 12.17
N GLY A 263 6.91 -12.06 13.14
CA GLY A 263 8.06 -11.27 13.58
C GLY A 263 8.25 -9.95 12.86
N LEU A 264 9.48 -9.49 12.79
CA LEU A 264 9.87 -8.15 12.39
C LEU A 264 10.11 -8.04 10.88
N SER A 265 9.65 -6.93 10.28
CA SER A 265 9.84 -6.58 8.88
C SER A 265 10.45 -5.18 8.76
N PRO A 266 11.78 -5.04 8.59
CA PRO A 266 12.43 -3.76 8.32
C PRO A 266 12.13 -3.29 6.91
N LYS A 267 11.99 -1.96 6.77
CA LYS A 267 11.63 -1.28 5.51
C LYS A 267 12.41 0.03 5.41
N ILE A 268 12.93 0.32 4.24
CA ILE A 268 13.68 1.55 3.95
C ILE A 268 13.20 2.17 2.65
N SER A 269 13.13 3.48 2.60
CA SER A 269 12.92 4.20 1.34
C SER A 269 13.73 5.49 1.29
N VAL A 270 14.12 5.82 0.08
CA VAL A 270 14.72 7.11 -0.27
C VAL A 270 13.94 7.68 -1.43
N GLN A 271 13.56 8.95 -1.34
CA GLN A 271 12.96 9.69 -2.46
C GLN A 271 13.62 11.04 -2.61
N TYR A 272 13.67 11.53 -3.84
CA TYR A 272 14.22 12.83 -4.19
C TYR A 272 13.22 13.62 -5.03
N GLU A 273 13.02 14.88 -4.64
CA GLU A 273 12.23 15.89 -5.36
C GLU A 273 13.21 16.85 -6.07
N PHE A 274 13.10 16.91 -7.42
CA PHE A 274 13.98 17.72 -8.30
C PHE A 274 13.48 19.16 -8.41
#